data_169b8142fbf0b131774458f30dee9e84
#
_entry.id   169b8142fbf0b131774458f30dee9e84
#
_cell.length_a   1.000
_cell.length_b   1.000
_cell.length_c   1.000
_cell.angle_alpha   90.00
_cell.angle_beta   90.00
_cell.angle_gamma   90.00
#
_symmetry.space_group_name_H-M   'P 1'
#
loop_
_entity.id
_entity.type
_entity.pdbx_description
1 polymer ?
#
loop_
_entity_poly.entity_id
_entity_poly.type
_entity_poly.pdbx_seq_one_letter_code
_entity_poly.pdbx_strand_id
1 'polypeptide(L)'
;TTEIYTLSLHDALPIFLYTDWFHGYDKIIAAVIFIAASLTDMLDGKIARKYDLVTNFGKFMDPLADKLLVCSALIALVDLNKIAAWIVIIIIAREFIISGFRLVASDNGVVIAASYWGKFKTTFQMLMIIYLVVDLQFAYANIVGMVLVYVALALTVISLVDYIAKNYKVFLEGSSK
;
A
#
# COMPACT_ATOMS: atom_id res chain seq x y z
N THR A 1 -4.07 18.01 -13.10
CA THR A 1 -2.60 18.33 -13.11
C THR A 1 -1.89 17.68 -11.95
N THR A 2 -2.47 17.62 -10.75
CA THR A 2 -1.88 17.00 -9.55
C THR A 2 -1.70 15.49 -9.72
N GLU A 3 -2.64 14.80 -10.33
CA GLU A 3 -2.61 13.35 -10.58
C GLU A 3 -1.40 12.90 -11.44
N ILE A 4 -0.95 13.74 -12.37
CA ILE A 4 0.21 13.43 -13.21
C ILE A 4 1.51 13.54 -12.41
N TYR A 5 1.60 14.48 -11.46
CA TYR A 5 2.79 14.64 -10.61
C TYR A 5 2.90 13.53 -9.56
N THR A 6 1.79 13.06 -8.98
CA THR A 6 1.80 11.93 -8.07
C THR A 6 2.22 10.65 -8.80
N LEU A 7 1.70 10.38 -10.00
CA LEU A 7 2.11 9.23 -10.80
C LEU A 7 3.63 9.25 -11.07
N SER A 8 4.22 10.39 -11.41
CA SER A 8 5.66 10.53 -11.65
C SER A 8 6.52 10.34 -10.38
N LEU A 9 6.00 10.71 -9.20
CA LEU A 9 6.69 10.44 -7.93
C LEU A 9 6.71 8.95 -7.58
N HIS A 10 5.64 8.22 -7.93
CA HIS A 10 5.56 6.77 -7.72
C HIS A 10 6.61 6.01 -8.55
N ASP A 11 6.88 6.48 -9.76
CA ASP A 11 7.88 5.89 -10.65
C ASP A 11 9.33 6.20 -10.21
N ALA A 12 9.53 7.30 -9.47
CA ALA A 12 10.85 7.69 -8.99
C ALA A 12 11.39 6.76 -7.89
N LEU A 13 10.51 6.19 -7.04
CA LEU A 13 10.93 5.34 -5.92
C LEU A 13 11.78 4.13 -6.35
N PRO A 14 11.37 3.28 -7.31
CA PRO A 14 12.19 2.16 -7.75
C PRO A 14 13.54 2.63 -8.32
N ILE A 15 13.54 3.74 -9.07
CA ILE A 15 14.77 4.28 -9.68
C ILE A 15 15.80 4.58 -8.59
N PHE A 16 15.43 5.27 -7.52
CA PHE A 16 16.36 5.59 -6.41
C PHE A 16 16.77 4.37 -5.60
N LEU A 17 15.97 3.30 -5.57
CA LEU A 17 16.35 2.06 -4.90
C LEU A 17 17.40 1.25 -5.68
N TYR A 18 17.45 1.42 -7.01
CA TYR A 18 18.34 0.67 -7.89
C TYR A 18 19.57 1.46 -8.37
N THR A 19 19.63 2.78 -8.11
CA THR A 19 20.74 3.63 -8.56
C THR A 19 21.62 4.02 -7.40
N ASP A 20 22.94 4.01 -7.61
CA ASP A 20 23.96 4.52 -6.67
C ASP A 20 24.43 5.93 -7.07
N TRP A 21 23.47 6.83 -7.39
CA TRP A 21 23.80 8.16 -7.88
C TRP A 21 24.34 9.09 -6.78
N PHE A 22 23.92 8.89 -5.53
CA PHE A 22 24.21 9.79 -4.41
C PHE A 22 25.14 9.17 -3.34
N HIS A 23 26.04 8.25 -3.75
CA HIS A 23 27.12 7.74 -2.89
C HIS A 23 26.65 7.23 -1.52
N GLY A 24 25.61 6.42 -1.48
CA GLY A 24 25.08 5.79 -0.25
C GLY A 24 23.92 6.50 0.42
N TYR A 25 23.50 7.68 -0.05
CA TYR A 25 22.28 8.36 0.43
C TYR A 25 21.01 7.94 -0.34
N ASP A 26 21.13 7.13 -1.38
CA ASP A 26 20.03 6.73 -2.28
C ASP A 26 18.87 6.09 -1.51
N LYS A 27 19.16 5.25 -0.52
CA LYS A 27 18.15 4.59 0.33
C LYS A 27 17.37 5.59 1.18
N ILE A 28 18.03 6.60 1.71
CA ILE A 28 17.39 7.67 2.49
C ILE A 28 16.54 8.54 1.58
N ILE A 29 17.04 8.86 0.39
CA ILE A 29 16.30 9.62 -0.61
C ILE A 29 15.06 8.83 -1.05
N ALA A 30 15.19 7.55 -1.34
CA ALA A 30 14.07 6.67 -1.68
C ALA A 30 13.01 6.64 -0.55
N ALA A 31 13.43 6.53 0.72
CA ALA A 31 12.52 6.58 1.86
C ALA A 31 11.80 7.92 1.97
N VAL A 32 12.51 9.04 1.77
CA VAL A 32 11.93 10.39 1.79
C VAL A 32 10.91 10.55 0.65
N ILE A 33 11.23 10.08 -0.56
CA ILE A 33 10.31 10.10 -1.70
C ILE A 33 9.06 9.26 -1.40
N PHE A 34 9.23 8.06 -0.84
CA PHE A 34 8.11 7.19 -0.47
C PHE A 34 7.19 7.86 0.57
N ILE A 35 7.76 8.46 1.60
CA ILE A 35 7.00 9.19 2.64
C ILE A 35 6.30 10.40 2.02
N ALA A 36 7.00 11.20 1.21
CA ALA A 36 6.45 12.38 0.56
C ALA A 36 5.29 12.01 -0.37
N ALA A 37 5.46 10.99 -1.22
CA ALA A 37 4.41 10.49 -2.11
C ALA A 37 3.19 10.02 -1.31
N SER A 38 3.38 9.20 -0.27
CA SER A 38 2.29 8.71 0.58
C SER A 38 1.54 9.82 1.31
N LEU A 39 2.25 10.88 1.76
CA LEU A 39 1.63 12.04 2.40
C LEU A 39 0.88 12.90 1.38
N THR A 40 1.42 13.08 0.19
CA THR A 40 0.78 13.85 -0.89
C THR A 40 -0.53 13.20 -1.30
N ASP A 41 -0.54 11.89 -1.55
CA ASP A 41 -1.76 11.14 -1.88
C ASP A 41 -2.84 11.28 -0.78
N MET A 42 -2.43 11.19 0.48
CA MET A 42 -3.35 11.36 1.60
C MET A 42 -3.92 12.80 1.65
N LEU A 43 -3.12 13.82 1.35
CA LEU A 43 -3.55 15.23 1.35
C LEU A 43 -4.45 15.54 0.16
N ASP A 44 -4.08 15.09 -1.03
CA ASP A 44 -4.84 15.32 -2.27
C ASP A 44 -6.23 14.70 -2.17
N GLY A 45 -6.34 13.48 -1.68
CA GLY A 45 -7.63 12.84 -1.43
C GLY A 45 -8.50 13.54 -0.36
N LYS A 46 -7.89 14.19 0.65
CA LYS A 46 -8.62 15.00 1.64
C LYS A 46 -9.07 16.34 1.05
N ILE A 47 -8.22 17.00 0.27
CA ILE A 47 -8.50 18.28 -0.36
C ILE A 47 -9.59 18.12 -1.41
N ALA A 48 -9.47 17.13 -2.30
CA ALA A 48 -10.46 16.86 -3.35
C ALA A 48 -11.85 16.62 -2.77
N ARG A 49 -11.95 15.85 -1.67
CA ARG A 49 -13.22 15.61 -0.96
C ARG A 49 -13.78 16.85 -0.28
N LYS A 50 -12.92 17.72 0.27
CA LYS A 50 -13.33 18.94 0.97
C LYS A 50 -13.89 19.99 0.02
N TYR A 51 -13.39 20.05 -1.21
CA TYR A 51 -13.76 21.06 -2.21
C TYR A 51 -14.67 20.52 -3.33
N ASP A 52 -15.19 19.29 -3.16
CA ASP A 52 -16.09 18.63 -4.12
C ASP A 52 -15.53 18.54 -5.57
N LEU A 53 -14.20 18.49 -5.69
CA LEU A 53 -13.45 18.42 -6.95
C LEU A 53 -13.25 16.99 -7.45
N VAL A 54 -14.04 16.06 -6.94
CA VAL A 54 -13.85 14.62 -7.21
C VAL A 54 -14.45 14.27 -8.56
N THR A 55 -13.59 14.01 -9.55
CA THR A 55 -14.00 13.51 -10.86
C THR A 55 -14.29 12.00 -10.81
N ASN A 56 -15.13 11.48 -11.72
CA ASN A 56 -15.37 10.03 -11.82
C ASN A 56 -14.09 9.25 -12.16
N PHE A 57 -13.20 9.86 -12.95
CA PHE A 57 -11.89 9.30 -13.27
C PHE A 57 -10.96 9.28 -12.04
N GLY A 58 -10.90 10.37 -11.27
CA GLY A 58 -10.13 10.45 -10.03
C GLY A 58 -10.58 9.39 -9.00
N LYS A 59 -11.89 9.21 -8.81
CA LYS A 59 -12.42 8.15 -7.92
C LYS A 59 -11.91 6.75 -8.25
N PHE A 60 -11.64 6.48 -9.53
CA PHE A 60 -11.09 5.21 -9.98
C PHE A 60 -9.57 5.15 -9.87
N MET A 61 -8.88 6.24 -10.22
CA MET A 61 -7.41 6.29 -10.28
C MET A 61 -6.76 6.42 -8.91
N ASP A 62 -7.34 7.19 -7.97
CA ASP A 62 -6.76 7.38 -6.62
C ASP A 62 -6.47 6.05 -5.88
N PRO A 63 -7.45 5.11 -5.76
CA PRO A 63 -7.18 3.83 -5.11
C PRO A 63 -6.18 2.95 -5.86
N LEU A 64 -5.98 3.18 -7.15
CA LEU A 64 -5.04 2.44 -7.98
C LEU A 64 -3.62 2.98 -7.80
N ALA A 65 -3.46 4.30 -7.84
CA ALA A 65 -2.18 4.98 -7.66
C ALA A 65 -1.55 4.66 -6.28
N ASP A 66 -2.32 4.79 -5.19
CA ASP A 66 -1.89 4.44 -3.83
C ASP A 66 -1.35 3.00 -3.74
N LYS A 67 -2.01 2.05 -4.43
CA LYS A 67 -1.54 0.66 -4.47
C LYS A 67 -0.32 0.44 -5.34
N LEU A 68 -0.18 1.17 -6.44
CA LEU A 68 1.00 1.09 -7.31
C LEU A 68 2.26 1.46 -6.53
N LEU A 69 2.24 2.55 -5.74
CA LEU A 69 3.37 2.95 -4.91
C LEU A 69 3.80 1.83 -3.96
N VAL A 70 2.85 1.28 -3.22
CA VAL A 70 3.12 0.21 -2.24
C VAL A 70 3.58 -1.07 -2.93
N CYS A 71 2.95 -1.46 -4.03
CA CYS A 71 3.34 -2.66 -4.78
C CYS A 71 4.74 -2.54 -5.39
N SER A 72 5.07 -1.39 -6.00
CA SER A 72 6.40 -1.17 -6.57
C SER A 72 7.50 -1.19 -5.50
N ALA A 73 7.26 -0.58 -4.34
CA ALA A 73 8.17 -0.66 -3.20
C ALA A 73 8.39 -2.10 -2.71
N LEU A 74 7.30 -2.88 -2.57
CA LEU A 74 7.39 -4.28 -2.14
C LEU A 74 8.12 -5.15 -3.15
N ILE A 75 7.88 -4.97 -4.45
CA ILE A 75 8.58 -5.70 -5.52
C ILE A 75 10.07 -5.36 -5.52
N ALA A 76 10.42 -4.09 -5.39
CA ALA A 76 11.81 -3.66 -5.27
C ALA A 76 12.50 -4.29 -4.04
N LEU A 77 11.82 -4.37 -2.90
CA LEU A 77 12.36 -5.02 -1.70
C LEU A 77 12.55 -6.54 -1.87
N VAL A 78 11.75 -7.20 -2.72
CA VAL A 78 11.99 -8.62 -3.09
C VAL A 78 13.26 -8.76 -3.90
N ASP A 79 13.45 -7.93 -4.92
CA ASP A 79 14.64 -7.96 -5.76
C ASP A 79 15.92 -7.66 -4.98
N LEU A 80 15.84 -6.75 -4.01
CA LEU A 80 16.92 -6.45 -3.06
C LEU A 80 17.12 -7.54 -1.98
N ASN A 81 16.41 -8.68 -2.05
CA ASN A 81 16.46 -9.77 -1.08
C ASN A 81 16.15 -9.36 0.37
N LYS A 82 15.36 -8.31 0.58
CA LYS A 82 14.95 -7.83 1.91
C LYS A 82 13.68 -8.52 2.42
N ILE A 83 12.83 -9.02 1.52
CA ILE A 83 11.59 -9.71 1.84
C ILE A 83 11.35 -10.87 0.88
N ALA A 84 10.81 -11.98 1.36
CA ALA A 84 10.54 -13.14 0.52
C ALA A 84 9.34 -12.88 -0.43
N ALA A 85 9.46 -13.29 -1.69
CA ALA A 85 8.46 -13.06 -2.73
C ALA A 85 7.07 -13.60 -2.35
N TRP A 86 6.98 -14.78 -1.70
CA TRP A 86 5.70 -15.36 -1.30
C TRP A 86 4.94 -14.50 -0.28
N ILE A 87 5.65 -13.78 0.61
CA ILE A 87 5.05 -12.83 1.56
C ILE A 87 4.43 -11.67 0.81
N VAL A 88 5.17 -11.12 -0.15
CA VAL A 88 4.71 -10.00 -0.98
C VAL A 88 3.50 -10.39 -1.81
N ILE A 89 3.49 -11.60 -2.38
CA ILE A 89 2.33 -12.13 -3.12
C ILE A 89 1.07 -12.13 -2.23
N ILE A 90 1.17 -12.61 -0.97
CA ILE A 90 0.03 -12.62 -0.04
C ILE A 90 -0.44 -11.20 0.27
N ILE A 91 0.49 -10.28 0.51
CA ILE A 91 0.16 -8.87 0.81
C ILE A 91 -0.55 -8.22 -0.38
N ILE A 92 -0.01 -8.34 -1.57
CA ILE A 92 -0.57 -7.77 -2.81
C ILE A 92 -1.92 -8.39 -3.13
N ALA A 93 -2.04 -9.73 -3.08
CA ALA A 93 -3.30 -10.43 -3.33
C ALA A 93 -4.42 -9.92 -2.43
N ARG A 94 -4.15 -9.75 -1.12
CA ARG A 94 -5.12 -9.19 -0.18
C ARG A 94 -5.51 -7.76 -0.55
N GLU A 95 -4.56 -6.90 -0.97
CA GLU A 95 -4.88 -5.53 -1.37
C GLU A 95 -5.86 -5.49 -2.54
N PHE A 96 -5.60 -6.30 -3.56
CA PHE A 96 -6.46 -6.34 -4.74
C PHE A 96 -7.81 -7.00 -4.46
N ILE A 97 -7.84 -8.10 -3.71
CA ILE A 97 -9.09 -8.80 -3.35
C ILE A 97 -10.04 -7.84 -2.60
N ILE A 98 -9.57 -7.18 -1.54
CA ILE A 98 -10.43 -6.28 -0.75
C ILE A 98 -10.85 -5.05 -1.56
N SER A 99 -9.97 -4.54 -2.40
CA SER A 99 -10.28 -3.34 -3.20
C SER A 99 -11.26 -3.64 -4.31
N GLY A 100 -11.07 -4.76 -5.02
CA GLY A 100 -12.01 -5.22 -6.03
C GLY A 100 -13.38 -5.48 -5.42
N PHE A 101 -13.42 -6.11 -4.24
CA PHE A 101 -14.66 -6.38 -3.56
C PHE A 101 -15.39 -5.09 -3.13
N ARG A 102 -14.67 -4.08 -2.63
CA ARG A 102 -15.25 -2.78 -2.30
C ARG A 102 -15.79 -2.06 -3.53
N LEU A 103 -15.09 -2.18 -4.66
CA LEU A 103 -15.53 -1.58 -5.92
C LEU A 103 -16.85 -2.19 -6.36
N VAL A 104 -16.96 -3.52 -6.38
CA VAL A 104 -18.18 -4.25 -6.74
C VAL A 104 -19.32 -3.93 -5.77
N ALA A 105 -19.05 -3.89 -4.47
CA ALA A 105 -20.06 -3.54 -3.47
C ALA A 105 -20.58 -2.09 -3.66
N SER A 106 -19.68 -1.16 -3.94
CA SER A 106 -20.03 0.25 -4.20
C SER A 106 -20.88 0.41 -5.47
N ASP A 107 -20.59 -0.35 -6.50
CA ASP A 107 -21.37 -0.36 -7.74
C ASP A 107 -22.80 -0.89 -7.52
N ASN A 108 -22.96 -1.80 -6.57
CA ASN A 108 -24.28 -2.28 -6.10
C ASN A 108 -24.93 -1.39 -5.01
N GLY A 109 -24.39 -0.18 -4.78
CA GLY A 109 -24.92 0.77 -3.79
C GLY A 109 -24.59 0.42 -2.33
N VAL A 110 -23.74 -0.59 -2.08
CA VAL A 110 -23.34 -1.00 -0.73
C VAL A 110 -21.99 -0.40 -0.37
N VAL A 111 -21.96 0.50 0.61
CA VAL A 111 -20.72 1.12 1.10
C VAL A 111 -20.13 0.30 2.23
N ILE A 112 -19.01 -0.36 1.99
CA ILE A 112 -18.29 -1.15 3.00
C ILE A 112 -17.19 -0.30 3.64
N ALA A 113 -17.33 -0.05 4.95
CA ALA A 113 -16.34 0.71 5.72
C ALA A 113 -15.03 -0.06 5.93
N ALA A 114 -13.93 0.69 6.13
CA ALA A 114 -12.65 0.09 6.49
C ALA A 114 -12.70 -0.50 7.91
N SER A 115 -12.27 -1.77 8.06
CA SER A 115 -12.17 -2.39 9.39
C SER A 115 -10.97 -1.81 10.17
N TYR A 116 -11.03 -1.91 11.50
CA TYR A 116 -9.91 -1.53 12.37
C TYR A 116 -8.63 -2.29 12.01
N TRP A 117 -8.73 -3.60 11.78
CA TRP A 117 -7.61 -4.45 11.37
C TRP A 117 -6.98 -4.00 10.05
N GLY A 118 -7.81 -3.52 9.12
CA GLY A 118 -7.34 -2.94 7.86
C GLY A 118 -6.50 -1.67 8.06
N LYS A 119 -6.89 -0.80 9.01
CA LYS A 119 -6.11 0.41 9.34
C LYS A 119 -4.76 0.07 9.98
N PHE A 120 -4.76 -0.82 10.98
CA PHE A 120 -3.52 -1.30 11.61
C PHE A 120 -2.59 -1.94 10.60
N LYS A 121 -3.12 -2.83 9.74
CA LYS A 121 -2.34 -3.46 8.67
C LYS A 121 -1.65 -2.45 7.79
N THR A 122 -2.36 -1.42 7.32
CA THR A 122 -1.79 -0.40 6.43
C THR A 122 -0.67 0.37 7.13
N THR A 123 -0.87 0.80 8.38
CA THR A 123 0.15 1.51 9.16
C THR A 123 1.41 0.67 9.36
N PHE A 124 1.25 -0.59 9.78
CA PHE A 124 2.40 -1.48 10.00
C PHE A 124 3.13 -1.82 8.70
N GLN A 125 2.41 -1.99 7.60
CA GLN A 125 3.00 -2.22 6.29
C GLN A 125 3.84 -1.02 5.82
N MET A 126 3.35 0.21 5.99
CA MET A 126 4.10 1.42 5.66
C MET A 126 5.36 1.54 6.51
N LEU A 127 5.27 1.30 7.83
CA LEU A 127 6.44 1.28 8.72
C LEU A 127 7.46 0.23 8.30
N MET A 128 7.00 -0.98 7.95
CA MET A 128 7.85 -2.07 7.45
C MET A 128 8.59 -1.65 6.17
N ILE A 129 7.89 -1.08 5.20
CA ILE A 129 8.49 -0.63 3.92
C ILE A 129 9.56 0.43 4.20
N ILE A 130 9.22 1.48 4.96
CA ILE A 130 10.16 2.56 5.30
C ILE A 130 11.40 1.99 5.99
N TYR A 131 11.21 1.11 6.97
CA TYR A 131 12.32 0.50 7.70
C TYR A 131 13.26 -0.31 6.78
N LEU A 132 12.68 -1.12 5.90
CA LEU A 132 13.46 -1.96 4.97
C LEU A 132 14.16 -1.16 3.86
N VAL A 133 13.54 -0.05 3.42
CA VAL A 133 14.12 0.86 2.42
C VAL A 133 15.30 1.62 3.00
N VAL A 134 15.18 2.17 4.22
CA VAL A 134 16.27 2.90 4.88
C VAL A 134 17.48 2.00 5.16
N ASP A 135 17.26 0.70 5.34
CA ASP A 135 18.32 -0.30 5.53
C ASP A 135 19.31 0.06 6.65
N LEU A 136 18.78 0.37 7.83
CA LEU A 136 19.57 0.75 8.98
C LEU A 136 20.57 -0.34 9.38
N GLN A 137 21.81 0.04 9.63
CA GLN A 137 22.91 -0.87 9.99
C GLN A 137 23.20 -0.77 11.50
N PHE A 138 22.55 -1.63 12.30
CA PHE A 138 22.83 -1.82 13.72
C PHE A 138 22.70 -3.28 14.10
N ALA A 139 23.22 -3.65 15.27
CA ALA A 139 23.38 -5.06 15.69
C ALA A 139 22.12 -5.94 15.57
N TYR A 140 20.93 -5.35 15.74
CA TYR A 140 19.64 -6.06 15.69
C TYR A 140 18.76 -5.68 14.49
N ALA A 141 19.28 -4.92 13.53
CA ALA A 141 18.50 -4.39 12.41
C ALA A 141 17.77 -5.50 11.63
N ASN A 142 18.42 -6.61 11.34
CA ASN A 142 17.84 -7.73 10.62
C ASN A 142 16.69 -8.39 11.42
N ILE A 143 16.83 -8.50 12.73
CA ILE A 143 15.79 -9.09 13.59
C ILE A 143 14.56 -8.17 13.62
N VAL A 144 14.76 -6.87 13.78
CA VAL A 144 13.66 -5.88 13.75
C VAL A 144 12.96 -5.90 12.40
N GLY A 145 13.70 -5.92 11.28
CA GLY A 145 13.14 -6.04 9.93
C GLY A 145 12.30 -7.29 9.77
N MET A 146 12.81 -8.44 10.21
CA MET A 146 12.11 -9.73 10.16
C MET A 146 10.81 -9.71 11.00
N VAL A 147 10.87 -9.17 12.21
CA VAL A 147 9.67 -9.01 13.07
C VAL A 147 8.62 -8.13 12.39
N LEU A 148 9.01 -6.99 11.81
CA LEU A 148 8.09 -6.11 11.09
C LEU A 148 7.43 -6.81 9.91
N VAL A 149 8.18 -7.60 9.13
CA VAL A 149 7.66 -8.38 7.99
C VAL A 149 6.61 -9.40 8.45
N TYR A 150 6.91 -10.18 9.48
CA TYR A 150 5.96 -11.18 9.97
C TYR A 150 4.74 -10.57 10.67
N VAL A 151 4.90 -9.45 11.36
CA VAL A 151 3.76 -8.71 11.94
C VAL A 151 2.87 -8.15 10.81
N ALA A 152 3.45 -7.56 9.77
CA ALA A 152 2.69 -7.06 8.63
C ALA A 152 1.95 -8.21 7.91
N LEU A 153 2.59 -9.37 7.75
CA LEU A 153 1.98 -10.57 7.17
C LEU A 153 0.80 -11.06 8.05
N ALA A 154 1.00 -11.20 9.35
CA ALA A 154 -0.04 -11.64 10.27
C ALA A 154 -1.26 -10.69 10.24
N LEU A 155 -1.02 -9.38 10.32
CA LEU A 155 -2.08 -8.37 10.21
C LEU A 155 -2.78 -8.41 8.84
N THR A 156 -2.06 -8.73 7.78
CA THR A 156 -2.63 -8.90 6.43
C THR A 156 -3.62 -10.06 6.41
N VAL A 157 -3.25 -11.22 6.94
CA VAL A 157 -4.11 -12.40 7.00
C VAL A 157 -5.32 -12.15 7.92
N ILE A 158 -5.08 -11.63 9.14
CA ILE A 158 -6.15 -11.30 10.09
C ILE A 158 -7.17 -10.35 9.48
N SER A 159 -6.68 -9.29 8.81
CA SER A 159 -7.56 -8.30 8.20
C SER A 159 -8.35 -8.84 7.00
N LEU A 160 -7.80 -9.81 6.27
CA LEU A 160 -8.51 -10.51 5.19
C LEU A 160 -9.65 -11.37 5.76
N VAL A 161 -9.34 -12.19 6.78
CA VAL A 161 -10.33 -13.04 7.44
C VAL A 161 -11.45 -12.22 8.09
N ASP A 162 -11.10 -11.17 8.85
CA ASP A 162 -12.07 -10.24 9.46
C ASP A 162 -12.98 -9.59 8.39
N TYR A 163 -12.41 -9.19 7.26
CA TYR A 163 -13.16 -8.58 6.18
C TYR A 163 -14.14 -9.56 5.52
N ILE A 164 -13.70 -10.78 5.21
CA ILE A 164 -14.55 -11.81 4.61
C ILE A 164 -15.66 -12.21 5.62
N ALA A 165 -15.31 -12.44 6.89
CA ALA A 165 -16.27 -12.82 7.91
C ALA A 165 -17.37 -11.78 8.13
N LYS A 166 -17.03 -10.48 8.06
CA LYS A 166 -18.02 -9.40 8.24
C LYS A 166 -18.90 -9.16 7.02
N ASN A 167 -18.42 -9.48 5.83
CA ASN A 167 -19.10 -9.16 4.57
C ASN A 167 -19.51 -10.40 3.77
N TYR A 168 -19.51 -11.60 4.37
CA TYR A 168 -19.78 -12.85 3.65
C TYR A 168 -21.15 -12.87 2.95
N LYS A 169 -22.17 -12.20 3.52
CA LYS A 169 -23.51 -12.09 2.92
C LYS A 169 -23.48 -11.40 1.57
N VAL A 170 -22.71 -10.32 1.46
CA VAL A 170 -22.55 -9.57 0.20
C VAL A 170 -21.86 -10.42 -0.85
N PHE A 171 -20.97 -11.35 -0.43
CA PHE A 171 -20.37 -12.34 -1.33
C PHE A 171 -21.40 -13.31 -1.90
N LEU A 172 -22.35 -13.77 -1.10
CA LEU A 172 -23.37 -14.73 -1.52
C LEU A 172 -24.44 -14.06 -2.41
N GLU A 173 -24.86 -12.84 -2.06
CA GLU A 173 -25.89 -12.11 -2.81
C GLU A 173 -25.37 -11.58 -4.15
N GLY A 174 -24.10 -11.23 -4.27
CA GLY A 174 -23.47 -10.82 -5.54
C GLY A 174 -23.26 -11.97 -6.54
N SER A 175 -23.38 -13.22 -6.10
CA SER A 175 -23.27 -14.43 -6.94
C SER A 175 -24.61 -14.90 -7.52
N SER A 176 -25.72 -14.26 -7.17
CA SER A 176 -27.08 -14.70 -7.54
C SER A 176 -27.77 -13.81 -8.57
N LYS A 177 -27.00 -12.98 -9.34
CA LYS A 177 -27.52 -12.22 -10.48
C LYS A 177 -26.85 -12.64 -11.79
#